data_ca8bafb7fb7a8ebe1d3eb264f632fd9b
#
_entry.id   ca8bafb7fb7a8ebe1d3eb264f632fd9b
#
_cell.length_a   1.000
_cell.length_b   1.000
_cell.length_c   1.000
_cell.angle_alpha   90.00
_cell.angle_beta   90.00
_cell.angle_gamma   90.00
#
_symmetry.space_group_name_H-M   'P 1'
#
loop_
_entity.id
_entity.type
_entity.pdbx_description
1 polymer ?
#
loop_
_entity_poly.entity_id
_entity_poly.type
_entity_poly.pdbx_seq_one_letter_code
_entity_poly.pdbx_strand_id
1 'polypeptide(L)'
;ETTSKKLVKVILLDLYVAWSADPDLMIMFSKNNNSYKAKSRYNELHIGKTIIKIVEGLVSNKIIEIKDGFNDRVKGIGFQSRIWASDTLKTKFRKAKFNQFQIQSHSEREPIVLRDENKQPVEYKDTETVSEMREVLSDYNKLLDQTHIDIYDLEKPLLIIGKGKKKMRLQINQQDKFVRRVFNKSNWNKGGRFYGGWWQRCPKDYRKRIMMDGMMTSEIDYSGLHVVLLYSQEGINYWAEINEDPYHLIGINNIDPNIDLRDAAKLLLLTAINADEELKAFQAFRSQAETGSPEKKMTNDQLKSILSALKRKHEPIAHKITSGAGIDLMKIDGQITEQLVKVFTYKYKCPILTVHDSYVVPFGYDRILFREMENAFEAITGTTHPVANHTTEYSDILEQEPNQTEDIHYHYSEPASQRHLKELE
;
A
#
# COMPACT_ATOMS: atom_id res chain seq x y z
N GLU A 1 -16.71 -29.57 -11.18
CA GLU A 1 -15.30 -29.59 -11.57
C GLU A 1 -14.46 -30.26 -10.49
N THR A 2 -13.56 -31.21 -10.87
CA THR A 2 -12.71 -31.88 -9.88
C THR A 2 -11.69 -30.88 -9.29
N THR A 3 -11.35 -31.07 -8.01
CA THR A 3 -10.35 -30.20 -7.32
C THR A 3 -9.06 -30.04 -8.12
N SER A 4 -8.57 -31.10 -8.73
CA SER A 4 -7.34 -31.06 -9.55
C SER A 4 -7.50 -30.17 -10.79
N LYS A 5 -8.62 -30.24 -11.50
CA LYS A 5 -8.91 -29.39 -12.66
C LYS A 5 -8.98 -27.92 -12.26
N LYS A 6 -9.65 -27.59 -11.14
CA LYS A 6 -9.70 -26.25 -10.57
C LYS A 6 -8.30 -25.71 -10.28
N LEU A 7 -7.45 -26.49 -9.59
CA LEU A 7 -6.09 -26.05 -9.24
C LEU A 7 -5.21 -25.84 -10.48
N VAL A 8 -5.29 -26.73 -11.47
CA VAL A 8 -4.58 -26.55 -12.76
C VAL A 8 -5.03 -25.25 -13.42
N LYS A 9 -6.35 -25.01 -13.50
CA LYS A 9 -6.90 -23.78 -14.10
C LYS A 9 -6.37 -22.53 -13.41
N VAL A 10 -6.39 -22.47 -12.07
CA VAL A 10 -5.88 -21.33 -11.29
C VAL A 10 -4.42 -21.08 -11.63
N ILE A 11 -3.55 -22.12 -11.59
CA ILE A 11 -2.12 -21.96 -11.89
C ILE A 11 -1.91 -21.44 -13.31
N LEU A 12 -2.62 -21.99 -14.29
CA LEU A 12 -2.45 -21.61 -15.70
C LEU A 12 -2.94 -20.18 -15.96
N LEU A 13 -4.03 -19.75 -15.31
CA LEU A 13 -4.54 -18.38 -15.43
C LEU A 13 -3.61 -17.36 -14.77
N ASP A 14 -3.08 -17.64 -13.57
CA ASP A 14 -2.10 -16.79 -12.91
C ASP A 14 -0.82 -16.62 -13.77
N LEU A 15 -0.35 -17.72 -14.35
CA LEU A 15 0.79 -17.70 -15.26
C LEU A 15 0.49 -16.97 -16.57
N TYR A 16 -0.74 -17.04 -17.07
CA TYR A 16 -1.15 -16.29 -18.26
C TYR A 16 -1.15 -14.77 -17.99
N VAL A 17 -1.72 -14.34 -16.88
CA VAL A 17 -1.71 -12.92 -16.46
C VAL A 17 -0.27 -12.41 -16.31
N ALA A 18 0.57 -13.17 -15.62
CA ALA A 18 1.98 -12.81 -15.44
C ALA A 18 2.72 -12.70 -16.79
N TRP A 19 2.58 -13.71 -17.66
CA TRP A 19 3.19 -13.73 -18.98
C TRP A 19 2.69 -12.62 -19.90
N SER A 20 1.41 -12.27 -19.82
CA SER A 20 0.83 -11.19 -20.63
C SER A 20 1.39 -9.82 -20.26
N ALA A 21 1.76 -9.62 -18.99
CA ALA A 21 2.39 -8.39 -18.55
C ALA A 21 3.89 -8.34 -18.89
N ASP A 22 4.60 -9.45 -18.68
CA ASP A 22 6.02 -9.59 -19.03
C ASP A 22 6.31 -11.10 -19.23
N PRO A 23 6.75 -11.52 -20.46
CA PRO A 23 7.06 -12.91 -20.76
C PRO A 23 8.10 -13.57 -19.84
N ASP A 24 8.91 -12.78 -19.15
CA ASP A 24 9.95 -13.24 -18.22
C ASP A 24 9.51 -13.14 -16.75
N LEU A 25 8.26 -12.74 -16.49
CA LEU A 25 7.75 -12.62 -15.13
C LEU A 25 7.53 -13.99 -14.51
N MET A 26 8.09 -14.16 -13.32
CA MET A 26 7.95 -15.38 -12.51
C MET A 26 7.02 -15.10 -11.33
N ILE A 27 6.07 -15.99 -11.06
CA ILE A 27 5.22 -15.91 -9.87
C ILE A 27 5.79 -16.69 -8.70
N MET A 28 5.60 -16.19 -7.50
CA MET A 28 6.04 -16.87 -6.27
C MET A 28 5.17 -18.08 -5.98
N PHE A 29 5.79 -19.18 -5.57
CA PHE A 29 5.11 -20.42 -5.21
C PHE A 29 5.67 -20.98 -3.90
N SER A 30 4.81 -21.32 -2.96
CA SER A 30 5.21 -21.94 -1.70
C SER A 30 5.16 -23.45 -1.78
N LYS A 31 6.27 -24.14 -1.46
CA LYS A 31 6.30 -25.59 -1.25
C LYS A 31 5.97 -26.00 0.18
N ASN A 32 5.66 -25.03 1.07
CA ASN A 32 5.31 -25.32 2.45
C ASN A 32 3.83 -25.68 2.58
N ASN A 33 3.55 -26.89 3.05
CA ASN A 33 2.18 -27.38 3.29
C ASN A 33 1.36 -26.45 4.20
N ASN A 34 1.99 -25.79 5.17
CA ASN A 34 1.31 -24.91 6.13
C ASN A 34 0.83 -23.58 5.49
N SER A 35 1.29 -23.27 4.27
CA SER A 35 0.82 -22.10 3.53
C SER A 35 -0.59 -22.28 2.97
N TYR A 36 -1.11 -23.53 2.92
CA TYR A 36 -2.36 -23.87 2.25
C TYR A 36 -3.44 -24.34 3.24
N LYS A 37 -4.08 -23.39 3.88
CA LYS A 37 -5.20 -23.62 4.82
C LYS A 37 -6.52 -23.54 4.02
N ALA A 38 -6.95 -24.64 3.41
CA ALA A 38 -8.13 -24.68 2.52
C ALA A 38 -9.44 -24.21 3.17
N LYS A 39 -9.58 -24.31 4.49
CA LYS A 39 -10.79 -23.91 5.24
C LYS A 39 -10.71 -22.48 5.79
N SER A 40 -9.60 -21.77 5.56
CA SER A 40 -9.45 -20.39 6.06
C SER A 40 -10.36 -19.46 5.27
N ARG A 41 -10.98 -18.49 5.95
CA ARG A 41 -11.73 -17.39 5.33
C ARG A 41 -10.88 -16.54 4.39
N TYR A 42 -9.56 -16.55 4.56
CA TYR A 42 -8.61 -15.85 3.71
C TYR A 42 -8.20 -16.61 2.45
N ASN A 43 -8.78 -17.79 2.23
CA ASN A 43 -8.48 -18.65 1.11
C ASN A 43 -9.76 -18.96 0.34
N GLU A 44 -10.26 -17.95 -0.35
CA GLU A 44 -11.54 -17.96 -1.07
C GLU A 44 -11.65 -19.08 -2.13
N LEU A 45 -10.53 -19.48 -2.68
CA LEU A 45 -10.47 -20.57 -3.66
C LEU A 45 -10.34 -21.95 -3.01
N HIS A 46 -10.26 -22.02 -1.69
CA HIS A 46 -10.07 -23.26 -0.91
C HIS A 46 -8.88 -24.10 -1.38
N ILE A 47 -7.77 -23.42 -1.76
CA ILE A 47 -6.55 -24.05 -2.25
C ILE A 47 -5.89 -24.83 -1.12
N GLY A 48 -5.88 -26.15 -1.24
CA GLY A 48 -5.20 -27.03 -0.30
C GLY A 48 -3.79 -27.41 -0.73
N LYS A 49 -3.07 -28.13 0.15
CA LYS A 49 -1.69 -28.62 -0.10
C LYS A 49 -1.53 -29.46 -1.37
N THR A 50 -2.62 -29.97 -1.93
CA THR A 50 -2.64 -30.72 -3.21
C THR A 50 -2.08 -29.89 -4.36
N ILE A 51 -2.11 -28.55 -4.28
CA ILE A 51 -1.53 -27.67 -5.31
C ILE A 51 -0.04 -27.94 -5.52
N ILE A 52 0.70 -28.35 -4.47
CA ILE A 52 2.13 -28.67 -4.57
C ILE A 52 2.35 -29.83 -5.54
N LYS A 53 1.58 -30.92 -5.38
CA LYS A 53 1.64 -32.08 -6.29
C LYS A 53 1.21 -31.73 -7.71
N ILE A 54 0.24 -30.83 -7.87
CA ILE A 54 -0.19 -30.35 -9.19
C ILE A 54 0.94 -29.60 -9.88
N VAL A 55 1.61 -28.68 -9.17
CA VAL A 55 2.77 -27.95 -9.71
C VAL A 55 3.90 -28.91 -10.07
N GLU A 56 4.23 -29.87 -9.22
CA GLU A 56 5.23 -30.91 -9.51
C GLU A 56 4.88 -31.71 -10.78
N GLY A 57 3.60 -32.08 -10.93
CA GLY A 57 3.12 -32.75 -12.13
C GLY A 57 3.22 -31.88 -13.39
N LEU A 58 2.90 -30.59 -13.31
CA LEU A 58 3.04 -29.66 -14.43
C LEU A 58 4.52 -29.46 -14.82
N VAL A 59 5.43 -29.42 -13.85
CA VAL A 59 6.88 -29.34 -14.08
C VAL A 59 7.40 -30.61 -14.75
N SER A 60 7.04 -31.80 -14.23
CA SER A 60 7.46 -33.08 -14.78
C SER A 60 6.99 -33.28 -16.23
N ASN A 61 5.82 -32.73 -16.57
CA ASN A 61 5.28 -32.73 -17.93
C ASN A 61 5.77 -31.55 -18.79
N LYS A 62 6.75 -30.76 -18.32
CA LYS A 62 7.35 -29.62 -19.04
C LYS A 62 6.31 -28.55 -19.50
N ILE A 63 5.21 -28.43 -18.78
CA ILE A 63 4.19 -27.39 -19.02
C ILE A 63 4.63 -26.08 -18.38
N ILE A 64 5.22 -26.15 -17.18
CA ILE A 64 5.76 -25.02 -16.45
C ILE A 64 7.19 -25.31 -16.04
N GLU A 65 7.92 -24.25 -15.73
CA GLU A 65 9.27 -24.32 -15.19
C GLU A 65 9.28 -23.83 -13.75
N ILE A 66 10.24 -24.29 -12.96
CA ILE A 66 10.40 -23.92 -11.56
C ILE A 66 11.87 -23.59 -11.23
N LYS A 67 12.05 -22.54 -10.45
CA LYS A 67 13.29 -22.26 -9.72
C LYS A 67 13.02 -22.46 -8.24
N ASP A 68 13.70 -23.41 -7.64
CA ASP A 68 13.54 -23.68 -6.22
C ASP A 68 14.00 -22.51 -5.36
N GLY A 69 13.25 -22.27 -4.31
CA GLY A 69 13.61 -21.35 -3.26
C GLY A 69 14.70 -21.95 -2.35
N PHE A 70 15.29 -21.11 -1.54
CA PHE A 70 16.18 -21.55 -0.48
C PHE A 70 15.89 -20.78 0.82
N ASN A 71 16.25 -21.36 1.94
CA ASN A 71 16.11 -20.72 3.24
C ASN A 71 17.37 -20.98 4.07
N ASP A 72 18.17 -19.94 4.27
CA ASP A 72 19.31 -19.96 5.18
C ASP A 72 18.87 -19.37 6.52
N ARG A 73 18.50 -20.24 7.46
CA ARG A 73 18.03 -19.84 8.80
C ARG A 73 19.13 -19.15 9.62
N VAL A 74 20.39 -19.42 9.34
CA VAL A 74 21.53 -18.84 10.08
C VAL A 74 21.72 -17.37 9.66
N LYS A 75 21.62 -17.10 8.36
CA LYS A 75 21.74 -15.74 7.81
C LYS A 75 20.44 -14.97 7.78
N GLY A 76 19.30 -15.59 8.12
CA GLY A 76 17.98 -14.99 8.02
C GLY A 76 17.58 -14.62 6.58
N ILE A 77 18.17 -15.27 5.57
CA ILE A 77 17.93 -14.99 4.15
C ILE A 77 17.19 -16.16 3.54
N GLY A 78 16.04 -15.86 2.90
CA GLY A 78 15.28 -16.88 2.18
C GLY A 78 14.57 -16.31 0.96
N PHE A 79 14.43 -17.16 -0.07
CA PHE A 79 13.63 -16.86 -1.26
C PHE A 79 12.62 -17.98 -1.49
N GLN A 80 11.38 -17.62 -1.76
CA GLN A 80 10.38 -18.59 -2.20
C GLN A 80 10.72 -19.15 -3.58
N SER A 81 10.29 -20.38 -3.85
CA SER A 81 10.29 -20.93 -5.20
C SER A 81 9.51 -20.04 -6.15
N ARG A 82 9.87 -20.05 -7.42
CA ARG A 82 9.22 -19.29 -8.48
C ARG A 82 8.91 -20.22 -9.63
N ILE A 83 7.73 -20.01 -10.23
CA ILE A 83 7.27 -20.77 -11.39
C ILE A 83 6.96 -19.83 -12.54
N TRP A 84 7.10 -20.31 -13.77
CA TRP A 84 6.77 -19.59 -15.00
C TRP A 84 6.36 -20.55 -16.13
N ALA A 85 5.77 -19.98 -17.17
CA ALA A 85 5.31 -20.76 -18.33
C ALA A 85 6.50 -21.27 -19.14
N SER A 86 6.52 -22.57 -19.49
CA SER A 86 7.46 -23.12 -20.47
C SER A 86 7.14 -22.58 -21.88
N ASP A 87 8.07 -22.74 -22.82
CA ASP A 87 7.86 -22.31 -24.20
C ASP A 87 6.64 -23.02 -24.87
N THR A 88 6.41 -24.28 -24.47
CA THR A 88 5.23 -25.02 -24.89
C THR A 88 3.93 -24.33 -24.41
N LEU A 89 3.90 -23.88 -23.16
CA LEU A 89 2.74 -23.20 -22.60
C LEU A 89 2.60 -21.78 -23.17
N LYS A 90 3.72 -21.03 -23.33
CA LYS A 90 3.72 -19.71 -23.99
C LYS A 90 3.15 -19.78 -25.40
N THR A 91 3.44 -20.86 -26.15
CA THR A 91 2.85 -21.09 -27.48
C THR A 91 1.33 -21.27 -27.44
N LYS A 92 0.81 -21.94 -26.40
CA LYS A 92 -0.64 -22.06 -26.17
C LYS A 92 -1.24 -20.72 -25.76
N PHE A 93 -0.56 -19.94 -24.91
CA PHE A 93 -1.01 -18.61 -24.51
C PHE A 93 -1.18 -17.65 -25.70
N ARG A 94 -0.25 -17.67 -26.67
CA ARG A 94 -0.38 -16.87 -27.91
C ARG A 94 -1.62 -17.24 -28.76
N LYS A 95 -2.15 -18.44 -28.59
CA LYS A 95 -3.35 -18.95 -29.29
C LYS A 95 -4.63 -18.82 -28.46
N ALA A 96 -4.55 -18.25 -27.26
CA ALA A 96 -5.71 -18.08 -26.41
C ALA A 96 -6.71 -17.10 -27.08
N LYS A 97 -8.01 -17.42 -26.95
CA LYS A 97 -9.11 -16.59 -27.49
C LYS A 97 -9.67 -15.64 -26.43
N PHE A 98 -8.94 -15.38 -25.36
CA PHE A 98 -9.28 -14.45 -24.29
C PHE A 98 -8.04 -13.63 -23.93
N ASN A 99 -8.25 -12.48 -23.34
CA ASN A 99 -7.17 -11.61 -22.84
C ASN A 99 -7.13 -11.63 -21.31
N GLN A 100 -6.11 -10.99 -20.72
CA GLN A 100 -5.93 -10.94 -19.27
C GLN A 100 -7.07 -10.22 -18.53
N PHE A 101 -7.75 -9.27 -19.17
CA PHE A 101 -8.83 -8.49 -18.56
C PHE A 101 -10.13 -9.29 -18.42
N GLN A 102 -10.29 -10.37 -19.17
CA GLN A 102 -11.40 -11.33 -19.05
C GLN A 102 -11.19 -12.34 -17.92
N ILE A 103 -10.02 -12.30 -17.25
CA ILE A 103 -9.73 -13.14 -16.08
C ILE A 103 -10.06 -12.36 -14.84
N GLN A 104 -11.17 -12.71 -14.20
CA GLN A 104 -11.63 -12.03 -12.98
C GLN A 104 -11.04 -12.66 -11.71
N SER A 105 -10.76 -11.81 -10.71
CA SER A 105 -10.50 -12.25 -9.35
C SER A 105 -11.75 -12.86 -8.73
N HIS A 106 -11.57 -13.74 -7.71
CA HIS A 106 -12.72 -14.30 -7.00
C HIS A 106 -13.46 -13.19 -6.24
N SER A 107 -14.79 -13.12 -6.40
CA SER A 107 -15.63 -12.05 -5.85
C SER A 107 -15.82 -12.11 -4.33
N GLU A 108 -15.57 -13.27 -3.71
CA GLU A 108 -15.82 -13.51 -2.27
C GLU A 108 -14.52 -13.45 -1.43
N ARG A 109 -13.57 -12.59 -1.82
CA ARG A 109 -12.35 -12.40 -1.05
C ARG A 109 -12.67 -11.70 0.28
N GLU A 110 -12.12 -12.23 1.40
CA GLU A 110 -12.29 -11.61 2.71
C GLU A 110 -11.52 -10.29 2.81
N PRO A 111 -12.21 -9.14 2.94
CA PRO A 111 -11.54 -7.85 3.02
C PRO A 111 -11.13 -7.46 4.45
N ILE A 112 -11.61 -8.17 5.47
CA ILE A 112 -11.27 -7.89 6.88
C ILE A 112 -10.26 -8.92 7.36
N VAL A 113 -9.09 -8.45 7.79
CA VAL A 113 -8.00 -9.31 8.24
C VAL A 113 -7.68 -9.04 9.71
N LEU A 114 -7.79 -10.06 10.55
CA LEU A 114 -7.31 -10.05 11.92
C LEU A 114 -5.99 -10.84 12.01
N ARG A 115 -4.94 -10.25 12.59
CA ARG A 115 -3.63 -10.87 12.76
C ARG A 115 -3.29 -11.02 14.24
N ASP A 116 -2.60 -12.11 14.57
CA ASP A 116 -2.04 -12.33 15.91
C ASP A 116 -0.77 -11.49 16.19
N GLU A 117 -0.13 -11.73 17.32
CA GLU A 117 1.13 -11.10 17.72
C GLU A 117 2.29 -11.38 16.74
N ASN A 118 2.25 -12.51 16.04
CA ASN A 118 3.23 -12.92 15.03
C ASN A 118 2.87 -12.45 13.62
N LYS A 119 1.88 -11.54 13.50
CA LYS A 119 1.36 -11.03 12.22
C LYS A 119 0.75 -12.12 11.33
N GLN A 120 0.38 -13.30 11.88
CA GLN A 120 -0.30 -14.35 11.14
C GLN A 120 -1.81 -14.13 11.13
N PRO A 121 -2.49 -14.33 9.98
CA PRO A 121 -3.94 -14.24 9.94
C PRO A 121 -4.60 -15.30 10.84
N VAL A 122 -5.59 -14.88 11.61
CA VAL A 122 -6.37 -15.74 12.51
C VAL A 122 -7.84 -15.72 12.13
N GLU A 123 -8.51 -16.85 12.36
CA GLU A 123 -9.97 -16.96 12.19
C GLU A 123 -10.67 -16.19 13.32
N TYR A 124 -11.85 -15.66 13.03
CA TYR A 124 -12.65 -14.91 13.97
C TYR A 124 -14.15 -15.15 13.74
N LYS A 125 -14.97 -14.84 14.75
CA LYS A 125 -16.41 -14.83 14.62
C LYS A 125 -16.87 -13.48 14.05
N ASP A 126 -17.82 -13.52 13.14
CA ASP A 126 -18.43 -12.32 12.62
C ASP A 126 -19.29 -11.66 13.71
N THR A 127 -19.09 -10.36 13.90
CA THR A 127 -19.92 -9.48 14.69
C THR A 127 -20.65 -8.52 13.76
N GLU A 128 -21.65 -7.81 14.25
CA GLU A 128 -22.34 -6.78 13.49
C GLU A 128 -21.36 -5.75 12.91
N THR A 129 -20.48 -5.20 13.75
CA THR A 129 -19.45 -4.25 13.33
C THR A 129 -18.53 -4.81 12.25
N VAL A 130 -18.12 -6.09 12.34
CA VAL A 130 -17.29 -6.73 11.30
C VAL A 130 -18.07 -6.89 9.99
N SER A 131 -19.36 -7.21 10.10
CA SER A 131 -20.23 -7.35 8.92
C SER A 131 -20.42 -6.02 8.21
N GLU A 132 -20.65 -4.93 8.95
CA GLU A 132 -20.72 -3.57 8.42
C GLU A 132 -19.41 -3.14 7.72
N MET A 133 -18.26 -3.36 8.37
CA MET A 133 -16.96 -3.07 7.75
C MET A 133 -16.74 -3.88 6.47
N ARG A 134 -17.17 -5.13 6.45
CA ARG A 134 -17.05 -6.02 5.27
C ARG A 134 -17.92 -5.52 4.12
N GLU A 135 -19.17 -5.10 4.40
CA GLU A 135 -20.07 -4.55 3.40
C GLU A 135 -19.46 -3.32 2.73
N VAL A 136 -19.04 -2.34 3.53
CA VAL A 136 -18.38 -1.12 3.02
C VAL A 136 -17.18 -1.44 2.14
N LEU A 137 -16.30 -2.33 2.60
CA LEU A 137 -15.11 -2.71 1.83
C LEU A 137 -15.42 -3.53 0.59
N SER A 138 -16.47 -4.34 0.63
CA SER A 138 -16.92 -5.10 -0.55
C SER A 138 -17.43 -4.16 -1.64
N ASP A 139 -18.22 -3.16 -1.28
CA ASP A 139 -18.74 -2.17 -2.25
C ASP A 139 -17.63 -1.23 -2.75
N TYR A 140 -16.72 -0.83 -1.88
CA TYR A 140 -15.52 -0.09 -2.27
C TYR A 140 -14.64 -0.89 -3.25
N ASN A 141 -14.39 -2.16 -2.97
CA ASN A 141 -13.62 -3.03 -3.87
C ASN A 141 -14.32 -3.27 -5.21
N LYS A 142 -15.66 -3.34 -5.25
CA LYS A 142 -16.42 -3.40 -6.50
C LYS A 142 -16.22 -2.13 -7.33
N LEU A 143 -16.24 -0.95 -6.68
CA LEU A 143 -15.99 0.32 -7.36
C LEU A 143 -14.58 0.37 -7.93
N LEU A 144 -13.57 -0.05 -7.16
CA LEU A 144 -12.18 -0.15 -7.64
C LEU A 144 -12.01 -1.15 -8.79
N ASP A 145 -12.71 -2.30 -8.73
CA ASP A 145 -12.65 -3.32 -9.78
C ASP A 145 -13.20 -2.78 -11.12
N GLN A 146 -14.24 -1.98 -11.05
CA GLN A 146 -14.86 -1.34 -12.22
C GLN A 146 -14.08 -0.16 -12.77
N THR A 147 -13.11 0.40 -12.03
CA THR A 147 -12.31 1.56 -12.42
C THR A 147 -11.03 1.09 -13.12
N HIS A 148 -10.73 1.61 -14.29
CA HIS A 148 -9.43 1.42 -14.92
C HIS A 148 -8.39 2.32 -14.26
N ILE A 149 -7.35 1.74 -13.66
CA ILE A 149 -6.29 2.47 -12.94
C ILE A 149 -4.94 2.15 -13.58
N ASP A 150 -4.30 3.14 -14.18
CA ASP A 150 -3.03 2.94 -14.88
C ASP A 150 -2.08 4.15 -14.66
N ILE A 151 -0.85 4.06 -15.14
CA ILE A 151 0.12 5.15 -15.20
C ILE A 151 0.29 5.52 -16.67
N TYR A 152 0.00 6.77 -17.02
CA TYR A 152 -0.24 7.20 -18.39
C TYR A 152 0.96 7.07 -19.35
N ASP A 153 2.19 7.25 -18.86
CA ASP A 153 3.41 7.32 -19.66
C ASP A 153 4.24 6.02 -19.70
N LEU A 154 3.70 4.92 -19.17
CA LEU A 154 4.40 3.64 -19.21
C LEU A 154 4.15 2.91 -20.53
N GLU A 155 5.22 2.51 -21.23
CA GLU A 155 5.12 1.61 -22.39
C GLU A 155 4.60 0.22 -22.01
N LYS A 156 5.07 -0.30 -20.86
CA LYS A 156 4.64 -1.59 -20.31
C LYS A 156 4.03 -1.36 -18.92
N PRO A 157 3.01 -2.13 -18.51
CA PRO A 157 2.40 -2.01 -17.20
C PRO A 157 3.32 -2.57 -16.10
N LEU A 158 4.56 -2.08 -16.04
CA LEU A 158 5.60 -2.60 -15.17
C LEU A 158 6.57 -1.49 -14.77
N LEU A 159 6.78 -1.33 -13.46
CA LEU A 159 7.82 -0.48 -12.90
C LEU A 159 8.98 -1.32 -12.35
N ILE A 160 10.19 -0.82 -12.54
CA ILE A 160 11.38 -1.36 -11.87
C ILE A 160 11.75 -0.41 -10.74
N ILE A 161 11.50 -0.82 -9.51
CA ILE A 161 11.75 -0.02 -8.30
C ILE A 161 12.93 -0.58 -7.52
N GLY A 162 13.64 0.33 -6.79
CA GLY A 162 14.85 -0.02 -6.04
C GLY A 162 16.12 0.00 -6.89
N LYS A 163 17.26 -0.15 -6.23
CA LYS A 163 18.61 -0.05 -6.84
C LYS A 163 19.40 -1.36 -6.69
N GLY A 164 20.27 -1.65 -7.63
CA GLY A 164 21.23 -2.78 -7.56
C GLY A 164 20.55 -4.14 -7.40
N LYS A 165 21.01 -4.93 -6.43
CA LYS A 165 20.48 -6.28 -6.14
C LYS A 165 19.07 -6.28 -5.50
N LYS A 166 18.58 -5.13 -5.07
CA LYS A 166 17.23 -4.95 -4.47
C LYS A 166 16.20 -4.48 -5.48
N LYS A 167 16.51 -4.53 -6.78
CA LYS A 167 15.52 -4.22 -7.82
C LYS A 167 14.30 -5.15 -7.71
N MET A 168 13.13 -4.57 -7.67
CA MET A 168 11.84 -5.26 -7.64
C MET A 168 11.02 -4.81 -8.83
N ARG A 169 10.29 -5.74 -9.44
CA ARG A 169 9.29 -5.45 -10.49
C ARG A 169 7.94 -5.24 -9.82
N LEU A 170 7.35 -4.08 -10.01
CA LEU A 170 5.99 -3.77 -9.61
C LEU A 170 5.13 -3.78 -10.87
N GLN A 171 4.23 -4.74 -10.95
CA GLN A 171 3.26 -4.83 -12.04
C GLN A 171 2.09 -3.87 -11.77
N ILE A 172 1.73 -3.07 -12.77
CA ILE A 172 0.50 -2.29 -12.81
C ILE A 172 -0.60 -3.24 -13.30
N ASN A 173 -1.36 -3.78 -12.37
CA ASN A 173 -2.25 -4.90 -12.65
C ASN A 173 -3.68 -4.57 -12.25
N GLN A 174 -4.61 -4.61 -13.20
CA GLN A 174 -6.04 -4.40 -12.96
C GLN A 174 -6.63 -5.45 -11.98
N GLN A 175 -6.01 -6.61 -11.84
CA GLN A 175 -6.39 -7.64 -10.87
C GLN A 175 -5.81 -7.41 -9.46
N ASP A 176 -4.88 -6.46 -9.28
CA ASP A 176 -4.24 -6.12 -8.00
C ASP A 176 -4.76 -4.79 -7.43
N LYS A 177 -6.08 -4.62 -7.45
CA LYS A 177 -6.79 -3.44 -6.92
C LYS A 177 -7.49 -3.69 -5.58
N PHE A 178 -7.48 -4.92 -5.09
CA PHE A 178 -8.23 -5.32 -3.90
C PHE A 178 -7.63 -4.77 -2.62
N VAL A 179 -8.43 -4.03 -1.85
CA VAL A 179 -8.05 -3.42 -0.57
C VAL A 179 -8.65 -4.21 0.59
N ARG A 180 -7.85 -4.38 1.65
CA ARG A 180 -8.20 -5.06 2.90
C ARG A 180 -7.98 -4.12 4.08
N ARG A 181 -8.79 -4.26 5.11
CA ARG A 181 -8.58 -3.62 6.40
C ARG A 181 -7.91 -4.59 7.36
N VAL A 182 -6.79 -4.23 7.98
CA VAL A 182 -5.95 -5.16 8.74
C VAL A 182 -5.85 -4.72 10.19
N PHE A 183 -6.34 -5.57 11.08
CA PHE A 183 -6.22 -5.44 12.53
C PHE A 183 -5.11 -6.34 13.06
N ASN A 184 -4.54 -6.00 14.21
CA ASN A 184 -3.36 -6.65 14.76
C ASN A 184 -3.57 -7.12 16.19
N LYS A 185 -2.68 -8.01 16.70
CA LYS A 185 -2.66 -8.50 18.07
C LYS A 185 -3.99 -9.15 18.48
N SER A 186 -4.67 -9.83 17.55
CA SER A 186 -5.98 -10.45 17.76
C SER A 186 -7.00 -9.47 18.39
N ASN A 187 -6.88 -8.17 18.11
CA ASN A 187 -7.64 -7.10 18.74
C ASN A 187 -8.17 -6.10 17.73
N TRP A 188 -9.49 -5.91 17.71
CA TRP A 188 -10.18 -4.95 16.84
C TRP A 188 -9.89 -3.47 17.13
N ASN A 189 -9.27 -3.18 18.27
CA ASN A 189 -8.82 -1.85 18.67
C ASN A 189 -7.34 -1.58 18.34
N LYS A 190 -6.65 -2.49 17.67
CA LYS A 190 -5.24 -2.35 17.29
C LYS A 190 -5.04 -2.45 15.80
N GLY A 191 -4.43 -1.45 15.18
CA GLY A 191 -4.29 -1.37 13.73
C GLY A 191 -5.57 -0.87 13.07
N GLY A 192 -6.05 -1.55 12.03
CA GLY A 192 -7.28 -1.17 11.30
C GLY A 192 -7.04 -0.30 10.07
N ARG A 193 -5.79 -0.19 9.60
CA ARG A 193 -5.43 0.47 8.35
C ARG A 193 -5.83 -0.34 7.12
N PHE A 194 -5.94 0.36 6.01
CA PHE A 194 -6.27 -0.18 4.70
C PHE A 194 -5.00 -0.55 3.93
N TYR A 195 -4.94 -1.77 3.42
CA TYR A 195 -3.80 -2.30 2.67
C TYR A 195 -4.26 -3.01 1.41
N GLY A 196 -3.56 -2.78 0.32
CA GLY A 196 -3.81 -3.44 -0.96
C GLY A 196 -3.82 -2.46 -2.12
N GLY A 197 -3.99 -3.02 -3.33
CA GLY A 197 -3.80 -2.25 -4.54
C GLY A 197 -2.32 -2.00 -4.86
N TRP A 198 -1.98 -2.07 -6.13
CA TRP A 198 -0.60 -1.89 -6.57
C TRP A 198 -0.06 -0.49 -6.29
N TRP A 199 -0.93 0.55 -6.26
CA TRP A 199 -0.56 1.95 -6.03
C TRP A 199 0.08 2.21 -4.67
N GLN A 200 -0.23 1.44 -3.62
CA GLN A 200 0.41 1.59 -2.31
C GLN A 200 1.90 1.20 -2.32
N ARG A 201 2.32 0.41 -3.30
CA ARG A 201 3.73 0.02 -3.51
C ARG A 201 4.43 0.89 -4.55
N CYS A 202 3.67 1.77 -5.21
CA CYS A 202 4.15 2.66 -6.23
C CYS A 202 4.95 3.83 -5.62
N PRO A 203 6.17 4.12 -6.09
CA PRO A 203 6.90 5.29 -5.64
C PRO A 203 6.13 6.59 -5.91
N LYS A 204 6.31 7.60 -5.05
CA LYS A 204 5.59 8.88 -5.12
C LYS A 204 5.68 9.53 -6.52
N ASP A 205 6.86 9.53 -7.13
CA ASP A 205 7.08 10.15 -8.45
C ASP A 205 6.29 9.47 -9.58
N TYR A 206 6.00 8.18 -9.44
CA TYR A 206 5.13 7.46 -10.38
C TYR A 206 3.66 7.59 -10.00
N ARG A 207 3.34 7.65 -8.70
CA ARG A 207 1.97 7.71 -8.20
C ARG A 207 1.24 8.98 -8.64
N LYS A 208 1.95 10.12 -8.72
CA LYS A 208 1.40 11.38 -9.24
C LYS A 208 1.00 11.33 -10.73
N ARG A 209 1.40 10.28 -11.45
CA ARG A 209 1.07 10.03 -12.87
C ARG A 209 -0.01 8.96 -13.06
N ILE A 210 -0.68 8.57 -11.97
CA ILE A 210 -1.82 7.65 -12.02
C ILE A 210 -2.98 8.35 -12.71
N MET A 211 -3.69 7.57 -13.54
CA MET A 211 -4.98 7.94 -14.13
C MET A 211 -6.06 6.96 -13.70
N MET A 212 -7.28 7.45 -13.57
CA MET A 212 -8.48 6.67 -13.31
C MET A 212 -9.50 6.93 -14.39
N ASP A 213 -9.93 5.89 -15.12
CA ASP A 213 -10.89 5.99 -16.24
C ASP A 213 -10.55 7.13 -17.20
N GLY A 214 -9.27 7.33 -17.45
CA GLY A 214 -8.81 8.38 -18.37
C GLY A 214 -8.62 9.76 -17.78
N MET A 215 -8.94 9.96 -16.55
CA MET A 215 -8.73 11.23 -15.88
C MET A 215 -7.43 11.23 -15.08
N MET A 216 -6.67 12.31 -15.16
CA MET A 216 -5.56 12.59 -14.27
C MET A 216 -6.04 12.59 -12.81
N THR A 217 -5.12 12.40 -11.88
CA THR A 217 -5.48 12.31 -10.46
C THR A 217 -4.78 13.36 -9.62
N SER A 218 -5.40 13.69 -8.49
CA SER A 218 -4.83 14.52 -7.43
C SER A 218 -4.57 13.66 -6.20
N GLU A 219 -3.36 13.77 -5.61
CA GLU A 219 -3.01 13.16 -4.33
C GLU A 219 -3.00 14.23 -3.23
N ILE A 220 -3.75 13.99 -2.15
CA ILE A 220 -3.82 14.88 -0.99
C ILE A 220 -3.43 14.08 0.25
N ASP A 221 -2.51 14.61 1.06
CA ASP A 221 -2.03 13.98 2.28
C ASP A 221 -2.22 14.87 3.52
N TYR A 222 -2.40 14.23 4.67
CA TYR A 222 -2.42 14.93 5.95
C TYR A 222 -1.01 15.32 6.37
N SER A 223 -0.79 16.61 6.64
CA SER A 223 0.49 17.10 7.12
C SER A 223 0.79 16.69 8.56
N GLY A 224 1.76 15.78 8.73
CA GLY A 224 2.22 15.38 10.06
C GLY A 224 1.20 14.58 10.88
N LEU A 225 0.32 13.79 10.23
CA LEU A 225 -0.83 13.11 10.83
C LEU A 225 -0.55 12.49 12.20
N HIS A 226 0.52 11.71 12.35
CA HIS A 226 0.80 11.04 13.63
C HIS A 226 1.04 12.01 14.79
N VAL A 227 1.73 13.13 14.54
CA VAL A 227 1.95 14.15 15.56
C VAL A 227 0.62 14.83 15.89
N VAL A 228 -0.12 15.23 14.88
CA VAL A 228 -1.42 15.89 15.05
C VAL A 228 -2.41 15.02 15.83
N LEU A 229 -2.45 13.71 15.53
CA LEU A 229 -3.29 12.76 16.27
C LEU A 229 -2.88 12.63 17.74
N LEU A 230 -1.56 12.65 18.04
CA LEU A 230 -1.11 12.63 19.45
C LEU A 230 -1.53 13.90 20.18
N TYR A 231 -1.41 15.07 19.57
CA TYR A 231 -1.87 16.33 20.15
C TYR A 231 -3.39 16.37 20.32
N SER A 232 -4.15 15.84 19.38
CA SER A 232 -5.61 15.72 19.50
C SER A 232 -6.04 14.87 20.69
N GLN A 233 -5.27 13.82 21.03
CA GLN A 233 -5.54 13.01 22.22
C GLN A 233 -5.32 13.76 23.52
N GLU A 234 -4.48 14.81 23.52
CA GLU A 234 -4.27 15.73 24.64
C GLU A 234 -5.23 16.95 24.60
N GLY A 235 -6.18 16.97 23.65
CA GLY A 235 -7.13 18.06 23.48
C GLY A 235 -6.57 19.31 22.86
N ILE A 236 -5.39 19.24 22.23
CA ILE A 236 -4.69 20.37 21.62
C ILE A 236 -4.87 20.32 20.09
N ASN A 237 -5.30 21.42 19.49
CA ASN A 237 -5.32 21.58 18.04
C ASN A 237 -3.97 22.08 17.54
N TYR A 238 -3.13 21.14 17.07
CA TYR A 238 -1.72 21.42 16.71
C TYR A 238 -1.57 22.59 15.75
N TRP A 239 -2.32 22.59 14.64
CA TRP A 239 -2.18 23.60 13.61
C TRP A 239 -2.82 24.96 13.99
N ALA A 240 -3.85 24.95 14.81
CA ALA A 240 -4.49 26.19 15.28
C ALA A 240 -3.68 26.86 16.41
N GLU A 241 -3.05 26.08 17.30
CA GLU A 241 -2.43 26.57 18.51
C GLU A 241 -0.91 26.71 18.39
N ILE A 242 -0.25 25.80 17.66
CA ILE A 242 1.21 25.74 17.54
C ILE A 242 1.66 26.21 16.15
N ASN A 243 1.07 25.68 15.09
CA ASN A 243 1.30 26.06 13.69
C ASN A 243 2.78 26.11 13.26
N GLU A 244 3.56 25.14 13.70
CA GLU A 244 4.98 24.99 13.34
C GLU A 244 5.22 23.67 12.60
N ASP A 245 6.29 23.60 11.79
CA ASP A 245 6.75 22.31 11.25
C ASP A 245 7.11 21.36 12.40
N PRO A 246 6.43 20.19 12.53
CA PRO A 246 6.65 19.29 13.66
C PRO A 246 8.06 18.70 13.69
N TYR A 247 8.77 18.72 12.59
CA TYR A 247 10.07 18.08 12.43
C TYR A 247 11.24 19.05 12.42
N HIS A 248 10.96 20.36 12.37
CA HIS A 248 12.02 21.40 12.39
C HIS A 248 12.65 21.49 13.78
N LEU A 249 13.96 21.29 13.84
CA LEU A 249 14.77 21.37 15.06
C LEU A 249 15.87 22.41 14.92
N ILE A 250 16.18 23.10 16.03
CA ILE A 250 17.24 24.11 16.11
C ILE A 250 18.25 23.68 17.17
N GLY A 251 19.52 24.05 16.98
CA GLY A 251 20.56 23.90 18.00
C GLY A 251 21.05 22.46 18.22
N ILE A 252 20.91 21.60 17.25
CA ILE A 252 21.50 20.25 17.28
C ILE A 252 22.92 20.34 16.70
N ASN A 253 23.89 20.12 17.55
CA ASN A 253 25.30 20.08 17.17
C ASN A 253 25.77 18.63 16.93
N ASN A 254 26.90 18.46 16.26
CA ASN A 254 27.54 17.15 16.00
C ASN A 254 26.76 16.22 15.05
N ILE A 255 25.96 16.77 14.15
CA ILE A 255 25.33 16.05 13.04
C ILE A 255 26.15 16.32 11.77
N ASP A 256 26.37 15.28 10.95
CA ASP A 256 27.01 15.40 9.66
C ASP A 256 26.25 16.44 8.79
N PRO A 257 26.94 17.46 8.23
CA PRO A 257 26.30 18.48 7.39
C PRO A 257 25.57 17.94 6.16
N ASN A 258 25.90 16.73 5.74
CA ASN A 258 25.21 16.07 4.62
C ASN A 258 23.89 15.39 5.02
N ILE A 259 23.53 15.40 6.30
CA ILE A 259 22.25 14.87 6.79
C ILE A 259 21.23 16.01 6.79
N ASP A 260 20.11 15.79 6.11
CA ASP A 260 18.94 16.64 6.29
C ASP A 260 18.35 16.37 7.68
N LEU A 261 18.56 17.34 8.59
CA LEU A 261 18.12 17.19 9.98
C LEU A 261 16.61 17.08 10.10
N ARG A 262 15.84 17.76 9.24
CA ARG A 262 14.38 17.70 9.24
C ARG A 262 13.89 16.31 8.86
N ASP A 263 14.43 15.72 7.80
CA ASP A 263 14.06 14.38 7.35
C ASP A 263 14.52 13.31 8.35
N ALA A 264 15.70 13.46 8.93
CA ALA A 264 16.18 12.60 10.01
C ALA A 264 15.27 12.70 11.26
N ALA A 265 14.87 13.90 11.66
CA ALA A 265 13.94 14.11 12.77
C ALA A 265 12.55 13.49 12.49
N LYS A 266 12.02 13.66 11.29
CA LYS A 266 10.76 13.04 10.84
C LYS A 266 10.84 11.51 10.93
N LEU A 267 11.86 10.90 10.35
CA LEU A 267 12.04 9.46 10.38
C LEU A 267 12.21 8.94 11.82
N LEU A 268 13.00 9.64 12.64
CA LEU A 268 13.23 9.24 14.03
C LEU A 268 11.95 9.36 14.87
N LEU A 269 11.18 10.43 14.74
CA LEU A 269 9.94 10.62 15.47
C LEU A 269 8.93 9.53 15.12
N LEU A 270 8.75 9.24 13.83
CA LEU A 270 7.83 8.19 13.36
C LEU A 270 8.26 6.78 13.86
N THR A 271 9.56 6.49 13.86
CA THR A 271 10.05 5.22 14.41
C THR A 271 9.94 5.16 15.92
N ALA A 272 10.16 6.27 16.63
CA ALA A 272 10.03 6.37 18.07
C ALA A 272 8.58 6.24 18.57
N ILE A 273 7.61 6.82 17.88
CA ILE A 273 6.18 6.64 18.20
C ILE A 273 5.76 5.15 18.10
N ASN A 274 6.35 4.42 17.15
CA ASN A 274 6.06 3.00 16.96
C ASN A 274 6.86 2.05 17.86
N ALA A 275 7.91 2.52 18.51
CA ALA A 275 8.76 1.73 19.39
C ALA A 275 8.34 1.90 20.86
N ASP A 276 8.54 0.85 21.65
CA ASP A 276 8.34 0.83 23.09
C ASP A 276 9.63 1.12 23.87
N GLU A 277 10.77 1.27 23.17
CA GLU A 277 12.10 1.56 23.72
C GLU A 277 12.92 2.41 22.75
N GLU A 278 13.80 3.29 23.29
CA GLU A 278 14.66 4.15 22.47
C GLU A 278 15.61 3.36 21.56
N LEU A 279 16.20 2.28 22.07
CA LEU A 279 17.11 1.46 21.25
C LEU A 279 16.40 0.79 20.07
N LYS A 280 15.15 0.35 20.24
CA LYS A 280 14.34 -0.19 19.16
C LYS A 280 14.00 0.88 18.12
N ALA A 281 13.72 2.11 18.56
CA ALA A 281 13.52 3.25 17.66
C ALA A 281 14.77 3.53 16.82
N PHE A 282 15.95 3.51 17.41
CA PHE A 282 17.23 3.73 16.72
C PHE A 282 17.54 2.61 15.72
N GLN A 283 17.25 1.36 16.07
CA GLN A 283 17.39 0.22 15.17
C GLN A 283 16.42 0.34 13.96
N ALA A 284 15.17 0.70 14.24
CA ALA A 284 14.15 0.91 13.22
C ALA A 284 14.53 2.08 12.29
N PHE A 285 15.02 3.20 12.83
CA PHE A 285 15.54 4.33 12.06
C PHE A 285 16.61 3.89 11.06
N ARG A 286 17.67 3.21 11.54
CA ARG A 286 18.74 2.73 10.65
C ARG A 286 18.26 1.69 9.63
N SER A 287 17.28 0.87 10.01
CA SER A 287 16.68 -0.11 9.09
C SER A 287 15.95 0.55 7.93
N GLN A 288 15.23 1.65 8.19
CA GLN A 288 14.44 2.38 7.20
C GLN A 288 15.26 3.39 6.40
N ALA A 289 16.34 3.95 6.97
CA ALA A 289 17.24 4.85 6.27
C ALA A 289 17.79 4.21 4.98
N GLU A 290 17.96 5.02 3.93
CA GLU A 290 18.40 4.57 2.61
C GLU A 290 19.76 3.86 2.69
N THR A 291 19.90 2.78 1.93
CA THR A 291 21.17 2.02 1.92
C THR A 291 22.30 2.87 1.34
N GLY A 292 23.32 3.13 2.16
CA GLY A 292 24.47 3.94 1.78
C GLY A 292 24.36 5.41 2.21
N SER A 293 23.19 5.84 2.70
CA SER A 293 23.02 7.22 3.19
C SER A 293 23.79 7.47 4.51
N PRO A 294 24.12 8.74 4.81
CA PRO A 294 24.77 9.11 6.06
C PRO A 294 23.89 8.84 7.28
N GLU A 295 22.57 8.98 7.19
CA GLU A 295 21.61 8.71 8.26
C GLU A 295 21.74 7.27 8.79
N LYS A 296 22.00 6.31 7.90
CA LYS A 296 22.20 4.89 8.28
C LYS A 296 23.38 4.66 9.20
N LYS A 297 24.36 5.58 9.21
CA LYS A 297 25.60 5.51 9.99
C LYS A 297 25.52 6.30 11.30
N MET A 298 24.41 7.01 11.56
CA MET A 298 24.25 7.81 12.77
C MET A 298 24.42 6.97 14.04
N THR A 299 25.17 7.50 14.98
CA THR A 299 25.42 6.86 16.29
C THR A 299 24.20 6.95 17.20
N ASN A 300 24.19 6.15 18.26
CA ASN A 300 23.12 6.25 19.26
C ASN A 300 23.09 7.63 19.95
N ASP A 301 24.26 8.24 20.20
CA ASP A 301 24.35 9.54 20.84
C ASP A 301 23.77 10.65 19.95
N GLN A 302 24.04 10.62 18.64
CA GLN A 302 23.43 11.53 17.68
C GLN A 302 21.90 11.37 17.63
N LEU A 303 21.40 10.14 17.52
CA LEU A 303 19.97 9.86 17.52
C LEU A 303 19.30 10.24 18.85
N LYS A 304 19.98 10.01 19.99
CA LYS A 304 19.51 10.43 21.31
C LYS A 304 19.41 11.94 21.43
N SER A 305 20.36 12.69 20.86
CA SER A 305 20.33 14.16 20.85
C SER A 305 19.11 14.69 20.08
N ILE A 306 18.84 14.13 18.87
CA ILE A 306 17.65 14.48 18.09
C ILE A 306 16.37 14.08 18.84
N LEU A 307 16.29 12.87 19.40
CA LEU A 307 15.11 12.40 20.12
C LEU A 307 14.81 13.26 21.34
N SER A 308 15.85 13.67 22.07
CA SER A 308 15.71 14.57 23.23
C SER A 308 15.21 15.96 22.81
N ALA A 309 15.66 16.47 21.67
CA ALA A 309 15.16 17.73 21.12
C ALA A 309 13.70 17.61 20.67
N LEU A 310 13.33 16.49 20.02
CA LEU A 310 11.95 16.19 19.66
C LEU A 310 11.05 16.11 20.89
N LYS A 311 11.47 15.43 21.96
CA LYS A 311 10.71 15.34 23.22
C LYS A 311 10.53 16.71 23.87
N ARG A 312 11.53 17.60 23.81
CA ARG A 312 11.39 18.99 24.30
C ARG A 312 10.45 19.81 23.43
N LYS A 313 10.58 19.73 22.11
CA LYS A 313 9.70 20.44 21.16
C LYS A 313 8.25 20.00 21.34
N HIS A 314 8.03 18.73 21.58
CA HIS A 314 6.71 18.12 21.71
C HIS A 314 6.42 17.72 23.17
N GLU A 315 6.70 18.63 24.11
CA GLU A 315 6.53 18.37 25.55
C GLU A 315 5.15 17.80 25.91
N PRO A 316 4.02 18.32 25.40
CA PRO A 316 2.70 17.79 25.74
C PRO A 316 2.51 16.32 25.39
N ILE A 317 3.18 15.82 24.35
CA ILE A 317 3.09 14.43 23.88
C ILE A 317 4.37 13.61 24.11
N ALA A 318 5.36 14.18 24.83
CA ALA A 318 6.66 13.53 25.03
C ALA A 318 6.54 12.12 25.66
N HIS A 319 5.56 11.93 26.55
CA HIS A 319 5.27 10.66 27.18
C HIS A 319 4.75 9.57 26.23
N LYS A 320 4.23 9.94 25.06
CA LYS A 320 3.81 9.03 23.99
C LYS A 320 4.95 8.60 23.07
N ILE A 321 6.03 9.38 23.04
CA ILE A 321 7.21 9.06 22.23
C ILE A 321 7.96 7.91 22.94
N THR A 322 8.25 6.83 22.21
CA THR A 322 8.82 5.57 22.74
C THR A 322 7.88 4.78 23.66
N SER A 323 6.57 4.90 23.46
CA SER A 323 5.55 4.15 24.23
C SER A 323 4.85 3.05 23.43
N GLY A 324 5.18 2.91 22.14
CA GLY A 324 4.47 2.00 21.23
C GLY A 324 3.09 2.50 20.80
N ALA A 325 2.81 3.79 20.95
CA ALA A 325 1.51 4.42 20.64
C ALA A 325 1.10 4.28 19.17
N GLY A 326 2.04 4.01 18.25
CA GLY A 326 1.78 3.98 16.80
C GLY A 326 0.66 3.01 16.39
N ILE A 327 0.50 1.88 17.08
CA ILE A 327 -0.55 0.91 16.75
C ILE A 327 -1.96 1.45 17.09
N ASP A 328 -2.07 2.29 18.12
CA ASP A 328 -3.32 2.95 18.49
C ASP A 328 -3.64 4.09 17.53
N LEU A 329 -2.63 4.84 17.11
CA LEU A 329 -2.78 5.85 16.04
C LEU A 329 -3.24 5.23 14.72
N MET A 330 -2.75 4.04 14.37
CA MET A 330 -3.23 3.31 13.19
C MET A 330 -4.73 2.98 13.27
N LYS A 331 -5.31 2.85 14.46
CA LYS A 331 -6.74 2.64 14.63
C LYS A 331 -7.51 3.91 14.26
N ILE A 332 -7.06 5.06 14.75
CA ILE A 332 -7.70 6.36 14.49
C ILE A 332 -7.59 6.69 12.99
N ASP A 333 -6.40 6.57 12.42
CA ASP A 333 -6.14 6.74 10.99
C ASP A 333 -7.04 5.81 10.13
N GLY A 334 -7.17 4.54 10.53
CA GLY A 334 -8.07 3.60 9.87
C GLY A 334 -9.56 3.98 9.99
N GLN A 335 -9.98 4.67 11.05
CA GLN A 335 -11.35 5.18 11.21
C GLN A 335 -11.59 6.39 10.31
N ILE A 336 -10.62 7.31 10.21
CA ILE A 336 -10.66 8.44 9.27
C ILE A 336 -10.77 7.92 7.84
N THR A 337 -9.90 6.97 7.46
CA THR A 337 -9.94 6.34 6.13
C THR A 337 -11.28 5.67 5.85
N GLU A 338 -11.89 5.00 6.84
CA GLU A 338 -13.21 4.38 6.68
C GLU A 338 -14.30 5.40 6.36
N GLN A 339 -14.29 6.56 7.00
CA GLN A 339 -15.24 7.64 6.69
C GLN A 339 -15.09 8.13 5.25
N LEU A 340 -13.86 8.35 4.81
CA LEU A 340 -13.57 8.76 3.43
C LEU A 340 -14.02 7.71 2.42
N VAL A 341 -13.67 6.44 2.66
CA VAL A 341 -14.09 5.33 1.79
C VAL A 341 -15.61 5.26 1.71
N LYS A 342 -16.33 5.37 2.84
CA LYS A 342 -17.81 5.40 2.87
C LYS A 342 -18.39 6.55 2.03
N VAL A 343 -17.89 7.75 2.25
CA VAL A 343 -18.40 8.95 1.57
C VAL A 343 -18.15 8.87 0.07
N PHE A 344 -16.95 8.48 -0.34
CA PHE A 344 -16.61 8.37 -1.76
C PHE A 344 -17.33 7.21 -2.45
N THR A 345 -17.52 6.07 -1.78
CA THR A 345 -18.24 4.92 -2.32
C THR A 345 -19.74 5.19 -2.47
N TYR A 346 -20.38 5.72 -1.43
CA TYR A 346 -21.85 5.79 -1.40
C TYR A 346 -22.43 7.13 -1.87
N LYS A 347 -21.79 8.25 -1.49
CA LYS A 347 -22.28 9.58 -1.82
C LYS A 347 -21.81 10.06 -3.17
N TYR A 348 -20.49 9.99 -3.42
CA TYR A 348 -19.92 10.51 -4.65
C TYR A 348 -19.81 9.45 -5.76
N LYS A 349 -19.86 8.16 -5.42
CA LYS A 349 -19.68 7.04 -6.35
C LYS A 349 -18.44 7.21 -7.21
N CYS A 350 -17.38 7.71 -6.59
CA CYS A 350 -16.10 8.06 -7.18
C CYS A 350 -15.00 7.20 -6.56
N PRO A 351 -14.09 6.60 -7.34
CA PRO A 351 -12.98 5.84 -6.80
C PRO A 351 -12.04 6.76 -5.99
N ILE A 352 -11.59 6.26 -4.86
CA ILE A 352 -10.57 6.89 -4.02
C ILE A 352 -9.47 5.85 -3.75
N LEU A 353 -8.20 6.17 -4.02
CA LEU A 353 -7.10 5.26 -3.70
C LEU A 353 -6.49 5.65 -2.35
N THR A 354 -6.47 4.71 -1.43
CA THR A 354 -5.89 4.92 -0.10
C THR A 354 -4.39 4.62 -0.13
N VAL A 355 -3.56 5.54 0.36
CA VAL A 355 -2.11 5.39 0.49
C VAL A 355 -1.70 5.85 1.89
N HIS A 356 -1.95 5.02 2.90
CA HIS A 356 -1.74 5.37 4.32
C HIS A 356 -2.52 6.62 4.72
N ASP A 357 -1.83 7.73 4.97
CA ASP A 357 -2.35 9.05 5.34
C ASP A 357 -2.61 9.97 4.14
N SER A 358 -2.44 9.46 2.91
CA SER A 358 -2.77 10.17 1.68
C SER A 358 -3.85 9.47 0.86
N TYR A 359 -4.52 10.21 0.01
CA TYR A 359 -5.63 9.75 -0.82
C TYR A 359 -5.50 10.30 -2.22
N VAL A 360 -5.79 9.45 -3.22
CA VAL A 360 -5.74 9.83 -4.63
C VAL A 360 -7.15 9.74 -5.21
N VAL A 361 -7.59 10.80 -5.86
CA VAL A 361 -8.91 10.89 -6.52
C VAL A 361 -8.75 11.41 -7.95
N PRO A 362 -9.73 11.17 -8.84
CA PRO A 362 -9.76 11.83 -10.15
C PRO A 362 -9.76 13.37 -9.99
N PHE A 363 -9.08 14.04 -10.90
CA PHE A 363 -9.07 15.51 -10.95
C PHE A 363 -10.49 16.07 -10.98
N GLY A 364 -10.71 17.20 -10.28
CA GLY A 364 -12.04 17.78 -10.07
C GLY A 364 -12.71 17.31 -8.78
N TYR A 365 -12.23 16.24 -8.14
CA TYR A 365 -12.66 15.80 -6.82
C TYR A 365 -11.71 16.26 -5.69
N ASP A 366 -10.63 16.94 -6.01
CA ASP A 366 -9.61 17.43 -5.08
C ASP A 366 -10.19 18.33 -3.97
N ARG A 367 -10.99 19.32 -4.31
CA ARG A 367 -11.67 20.19 -3.33
C ARG A 367 -12.68 19.43 -2.46
N ILE A 368 -13.34 18.45 -3.05
CA ILE A 368 -14.27 17.58 -2.31
C ILE A 368 -13.46 16.72 -1.34
N LEU A 369 -12.39 16.09 -1.81
CA LEU A 369 -11.51 15.28 -0.97
C LEU A 369 -10.96 16.09 0.20
N PHE A 370 -10.43 17.28 -0.06
CA PHE A 370 -9.92 18.17 0.97
C PHE A 370 -10.95 18.41 2.08
N ARG A 371 -12.15 18.83 1.72
CA ARG A 371 -13.25 19.07 2.67
C ARG A 371 -13.65 17.81 3.44
N GLU A 372 -13.79 16.67 2.76
CA GLU A 372 -14.18 15.42 3.42
C GLU A 372 -13.04 14.88 4.31
N MET A 373 -11.77 15.17 4.01
CA MET A 373 -10.63 14.87 4.89
C MET A 373 -10.71 15.67 6.18
N GLU A 374 -11.02 16.98 6.12
CA GLU A 374 -11.24 17.82 7.30
C GLU A 374 -12.42 17.31 8.13
N ASN A 375 -13.55 17.08 7.49
CA ASN A 375 -14.76 16.56 8.16
C ASN A 375 -14.51 15.21 8.84
N ALA A 376 -13.83 14.28 8.18
CA ALA A 376 -13.53 12.96 8.72
C ALA A 376 -12.58 13.04 9.91
N PHE A 377 -11.57 13.91 9.83
CA PHE A 377 -10.63 14.13 10.92
C PHE A 377 -11.34 14.72 12.14
N GLU A 378 -12.11 15.79 11.97
CA GLU A 378 -12.85 16.44 13.04
C GLU A 378 -13.88 15.49 13.69
N ALA A 379 -14.62 14.75 12.89
CA ALA A 379 -15.63 13.79 13.39
C ALA A 379 -15.01 12.68 14.27
N ILE A 380 -13.76 12.29 14.00
CA ILE A 380 -13.08 11.20 14.74
C ILE A 380 -12.26 11.72 15.92
N THR A 381 -11.66 12.91 15.81
CA THR A 381 -10.72 13.43 16.81
C THR A 381 -11.30 14.55 17.68
N GLY A 382 -12.37 15.21 17.23
CA GLY A 382 -12.92 16.40 17.88
C GLY A 382 -12.08 17.66 17.68
N THR A 383 -11.02 17.61 16.88
CA THR A 383 -10.15 18.76 16.54
C THR A 383 -10.10 18.94 15.03
N THR A 384 -9.86 20.16 14.56
CA THR A 384 -9.72 20.43 13.13
C THR A 384 -8.30 20.11 12.64
N HIS A 385 -8.18 19.68 11.38
CA HIS A 385 -6.88 19.52 10.72
C HIS A 385 -6.84 20.45 9.49
N PRO A 386 -6.21 21.61 9.58
CA PRO A 386 -6.36 22.66 8.58
C PRO A 386 -5.55 22.46 7.31
N VAL A 387 -4.65 21.47 7.22
CA VAL A 387 -3.71 21.42 6.10
C VAL A 387 -3.57 20.05 5.51
N ALA A 388 -4.05 19.92 4.29
CA ALA A 388 -3.69 18.88 3.38
C ALA A 388 -2.75 19.44 2.30
N ASN A 389 -1.72 18.70 1.96
CA ASN A 389 -0.78 19.09 0.90
C ASN A 389 -1.18 18.41 -0.40
N HIS A 390 -1.36 19.22 -1.45
CA HIS A 390 -1.48 18.70 -2.81
C HIS A 390 -0.14 18.17 -3.31
N THR A 391 -0.17 17.01 -3.94
CA THR A 391 1.01 16.45 -4.61
C THR A 391 0.56 15.90 -5.96
N THR A 392 0.49 16.76 -6.96
CA THR A 392 0.20 16.34 -8.34
C THR A 392 1.06 17.08 -9.32
N GLU A 393 1.43 16.42 -10.39
CA GLU A 393 2.07 17.04 -11.55
C GLU A 393 1.16 18.09 -12.18
N TYR A 394 -0.14 17.92 -12.03
CA TYR A 394 -1.18 18.77 -12.58
C TYR A 394 -1.35 20.09 -11.80
N SER A 395 -1.22 20.10 -10.48
CA SER A 395 -1.20 21.35 -9.71
C SER A 395 0.00 22.20 -10.10
N ASP A 396 1.16 21.58 -10.36
CA ASP A 396 2.37 22.28 -10.82
C ASP A 396 2.17 22.86 -12.22
N ILE A 397 1.43 22.19 -13.11
CA ILE A 397 1.09 22.67 -14.45
C ILE A 397 0.08 23.80 -14.41
N LEU A 398 -0.96 23.70 -13.55
CA LEU A 398 -1.95 24.77 -13.40
C LEU A 398 -1.40 26.05 -12.79
N GLU A 399 -0.41 25.94 -11.89
CA GLU A 399 0.28 27.11 -11.35
C GLU A 399 1.17 27.78 -12.39
N GLN A 400 1.71 27.03 -13.34
CA GLN A 400 2.57 27.56 -14.42
C GLN A 400 1.78 28.07 -15.61
N GLU A 401 0.63 27.48 -15.96
CA GLU A 401 -0.17 27.84 -17.12
C GLU A 401 -1.70 27.81 -16.86
N PRO A 402 -2.27 28.79 -16.16
CA PRO A 402 -3.67 28.76 -15.72
C PRO A 402 -4.70 28.81 -16.88
N ASN A 403 -4.30 29.05 -18.11
CA ASN A 403 -5.21 29.20 -19.26
C ASN A 403 -5.27 27.98 -20.18
N GLN A 404 -4.57 26.87 -19.89
CA GLN A 404 -4.56 25.66 -20.72
C GLN A 404 -5.44 24.51 -20.20
N THR A 405 -6.42 24.81 -19.38
CA THR A 405 -7.25 23.81 -18.67
C THR A 405 -8.09 22.91 -19.57
N GLU A 406 -8.39 23.31 -20.80
CA GLU A 406 -9.25 22.53 -21.70
C GLU A 406 -8.49 21.44 -22.48
N ASP A 407 -7.19 21.59 -22.73
CA ASP A 407 -6.41 20.65 -23.55
C ASP A 407 -5.73 19.51 -22.74
N ILE A 408 -5.63 19.63 -21.43
CA ILE A 408 -4.90 18.69 -20.56
C ILE A 408 -5.68 17.39 -20.32
N HIS A 409 -6.97 17.38 -20.56
CA HIS A 409 -7.85 16.21 -20.32
C HIS A 409 -7.59 15.00 -21.25
N TYR A 410 -6.75 15.11 -22.29
CA TYR A 410 -6.69 14.12 -23.37
C TYR A 410 -5.32 13.51 -23.68
N HIS A 411 -4.28 13.78 -22.90
CA HIS A 411 -2.97 13.18 -23.21
C HIS A 411 -2.72 11.87 -22.47
N TYR A 412 -3.45 10.80 -22.86
CA TYR A 412 -2.91 9.46 -22.69
C TYR A 412 -1.64 9.30 -23.51
N SER A 413 -0.60 8.69 -22.96
CA SER A 413 0.38 8.09 -23.84
C SER A 413 -0.33 7.01 -24.69
N GLU A 414 0.02 6.88 -25.93
CA GLU A 414 -0.57 5.88 -26.82
C GLU A 414 -0.58 4.45 -26.23
N PRO A 415 0.49 3.97 -25.54
CA PRO A 415 0.47 2.67 -24.90
C PRO A 415 -0.57 2.51 -23.78
N ALA A 416 -0.82 3.54 -22.96
CA ALA A 416 -1.84 3.48 -21.91
C ALA A 416 -3.25 3.48 -22.51
N SER A 417 -3.49 4.28 -23.55
CA SER A 417 -4.75 4.27 -24.30
C SER A 417 -5.03 2.92 -24.95
N GLN A 418 -4.03 2.28 -25.54
CA GLN A 418 -4.16 0.94 -26.10
C GLN A 418 -4.42 -0.13 -25.04
N ARG A 419 -3.84 -0.01 -23.85
CA ARG A 419 -4.15 -0.91 -22.73
C ARG A 419 -5.60 -0.76 -22.27
N HIS A 420 -6.06 0.47 -22.14
CA HIS A 420 -7.44 0.76 -21.76
C HIS A 420 -8.45 0.26 -22.78
N LEU A 421 -8.21 0.47 -24.07
CA LEU A 421 -9.07 -0.06 -25.14
C LEU A 421 -9.16 -1.59 -25.11
N LYS A 422 -8.04 -2.28 -24.88
CA LYS A 422 -8.02 -3.75 -24.74
C LYS A 422 -8.77 -4.28 -23.52
N GLU A 423 -8.98 -3.47 -22.52
CA GLU A 423 -9.80 -3.83 -21.36
C GLU A 423 -11.29 -3.72 -21.68
N LEU A 424 -11.66 -2.77 -22.56
CA LEU A 424 -13.03 -2.57 -22.98
C LEU A 424 -13.51 -3.59 -24.03
N GLU A 425 -12.58 -4.23 -24.78
CA GLU A 425 -12.85 -5.34 -25.72
C GLU A 425 -13.07 -6.69 -24.96
#